data_1257ec76a2a565d7069c0cbb565430d6
#
_entry.id   1257ec76a2a565d7069c0cbb565430d6
#
_cell.length_a   1.000
_cell.length_b   1.000
_cell.length_c   1.000
_cell.angle_alpha   90.00
_cell.angle_beta   90.00
_cell.angle_gamma   90.00
#
_symmetry.space_group_name_H-M   'P 1'
#
loop_
_entity.id
_entity.type
_entity.pdbx_description
1 polymer ?
#
loop_
_entity_poly.entity_id
_entity_poly.type
_entity_poly.pdbx_seq_one_letter_code
_entity_poly.pdbx_strand_id
1 'polypeptide(L)'
;VTLGLRAEVPTPGQARVWGVIRPEFLNSWGSAHGGFLYSVADAAFALASNSHGTLAVALVAHMEYLQASQAGAEVEALATEVHLGRRTAVYRVEVRSGSALLAIFTGTVYRRTGQDSSLVPPTRRAG
;
A
#
# COMPACT_ATOMS: atom_id res chain seq x y z
N VAL A 1 -16.53 -0.06 0.49
CA VAL A 1 -16.38 -1.11 -0.39
C VAL A 1 -15.25 -1.94 -0.04
N THR A 2 -15.37 -3.11 -0.25
CA THR A 2 -14.29 -3.86 0.16
C THR A 2 -13.81 -4.71 -0.96
N LEU A 3 -12.51 -4.89 -1.03
CA LEU A 3 -11.89 -5.76 -1.97
C LEU A 3 -11.66 -7.14 -1.36
N GLY A 4 -12.21 -7.38 -0.18
CA GLY A 4 -12.00 -8.65 0.51
C GLY A 4 -10.60 -8.80 1.05
N LEU A 5 -9.95 -7.70 1.41
CA LEU A 5 -8.59 -7.72 1.88
C LEU A 5 -8.50 -7.89 3.38
N ARG A 6 -7.43 -8.53 3.83
CA ARG A 6 -7.08 -8.63 5.24
C ARG A 6 -5.77 -7.92 5.45
N ALA A 7 -5.53 -7.48 6.67
CA ALA A 7 -4.34 -6.69 6.95
C ALA A 7 -3.84 -6.93 8.36
N GLU A 8 -2.53 -6.76 8.56
CA GLU A 8 -1.94 -6.76 9.88
C GLU A 8 -0.72 -5.86 9.87
N VAL A 9 -0.38 -5.34 11.04
CA VAL A 9 0.81 -4.52 11.23
C VAL A 9 1.68 -5.27 12.25
N PRO A 10 2.63 -6.08 11.77
CA PRO A 10 3.44 -6.91 12.68
C PRO A 10 4.28 -6.06 13.63
N THR A 11 4.85 -4.98 13.12
CA THR A 11 5.61 -4.02 13.93
C THR A 11 5.43 -2.65 13.31
N PRO A 12 5.71 -1.57 14.04
CA PRO A 12 5.66 -0.24 13.44
C PRO A 12 6.61 -0.16 12.24
N GLY A 13 6.14 0.43 11.17
CA GLY A 13 6.90 0.54 9.93
C GLY A 13 6.71 -0.63 8.97
N GLN A 14 5.97 -1.65 9.39
CA GLN A 14 5.67 -2.79 8.53
C GLN A 14 4.18 -3.02 8.47
N ALA A 15 3.70 -3.48 7.33
CA ALA A 15 2.29 -3.85 7.18
C ALA A 15 2.18 -4.94 6.13
N ARG A 16 1.21 -5.81 6.32
CA ARG A 16 0.95 -6.90 5.40
C ARG A 16 -0.53 -6.85 5.05
N VAL A 17 -0.83 -6.86 3.77
CA VAL A 17 -2.21 -6.86 3.28
C VAL A 17 -2.32 -7.99 2.27
N TRP A 18 -3.38 -8.80 2.36
CA TRP A 18 -3.52 -9.92 1.43
C TRP A 18 -4.98 -10.19 1.12
N GLY A 19 -5.20 -10.85 0.00
CA GLY A 19 -6.52 -11.24 -0.46
C GLY A 19 -6.42 -12.09 -1.69
N VAL A 20 -7.57 -12.57 -2.13
CA VAL A 20 -7.66 -13.47 -3.29
C VAL A 20 -8.17 -12.66 -4.49
N ILE A 21 -7.54 -12.86 -5.65
CA ILE A 21 -7.98 -12.22 -6.87
C ILE A 21 -9.30 -12.85 -7.29
N ARG A 22 -10.34 -12.02 -7.38
CA ARG A 22 -11.65 -12.48 -7.82
C ARG A 22 -11.83 -12.13 -9.29
N PRO A 23 -12.72 -12.85 -10.00
CA PRO A 23 -12.88 -12.63 -11.44
C PRO A 23 -13.14 -11.18 -11.82
N GLU A 24 -13.85 -10.42 -11.00
CA GLU A 24 -14.16 -9.05 -11.34
C GLU A 24 -12.94 -8.15 -11.32
N PHE A 25 -11.80 -8.62 -10.84
CA PHE A 25 -10.58 -7.84 -10.84
C PHE A 25 -9.67 -8.17 -12.01
N LEU A 26 -10.14 -8.96 -12.95
CA LEU A 26 -9.32 -9.36 -14.08
C LEU A 26 -9.53 -8.43 -15.27
N ASN A 27 -8.51 -8.31 -16.11
CA ASN A 27 -8.66 -7.60 -17.36
C ASN A 27 -9.15 -8.58 -18.41
N SER A 28 -9.26 -8.13 -19.68
CA SER A 28 -9.80 -8.95 -20.75
C SER A 28 -8.91 -10.16 -21.09
N TRP A 29 -7.70 -10.19 -20.60
CA TRP A 29 -6.78 -11.29 -20.84
C TRP A 29 -6.81 -12.31 -19.72
N GLY A 30 -7.64 -12.12 -18.71
CA GLY A 30 -7.72 -13.02 -17.58
C GLY A 30 -6.64 -12.80 -16.52
N SER A 31 -5.91 -11.71 -16.61
CA SER A 31 -4.87 -11.38 -15.62
C SER A 31 -5.39 -10.37 -14.62
N ALA A 32 -4.76 -10.32 -13.45
CA ALA A 32 -5.14 -9.36 -12.43
C ALA A 32 -4.99 -7.95 -12.95
N HIS A 33 -6.00 -7.14 -12.72
CA HIS A 33 -5.98 -5.77 -13.13
C HIS A 33 -4.92 -5.00 -12.35
N GLY A 34 -4.17 -4.15 -13.02
CA GLY A 34 -3.14 -3.35 -12.36
C GLY A 34 -3.69 -2.51 -11.23
N GLY A 35 -4.91 -2.03 -11.35
CA GLY A 35 -5.54 -1.25 -10.29
C GLY A 35 -5.75 -2.04 -9.02
N PHE A 36 -6.04 -3.34 -9.13
CA PHE A 36 -6.19 -4.17 -7.94
C PHE A 36 -4.84 -4.32 -7.23
N LEU A 37 -3.77 -4.59 -7.98
CA LEU A 37 -2.45 -4.72 -7.39
C LEU A 37 -2.01 -3.42 -6.74
N TYR A 38 -2.31 -2.29 -7.38
CA TYR A 38 -1.98 -0.99 -6.82
C TYR A 38 -2.75 -0.76 -5.52
N SER A 39 -4.03 -1.12 -5.48
CA SER A 39 -4.85 -0.92 -4.30
C SER A 39 -4.32 -1.72 -3.10
N VAL A 40 -3.88 -2.95 -3.34
CA VAL A 40 -3.34 -3.79 -2.29
C VAL A 40 -2.02 -3.18 -1.77
N ALA A 41 -1.17 -2.73 -2.69
CA ALA A 41 0.09 -2.11 -2.31
C ALA A 41 -0.12 -0.81 -1.55
N ASP A 42 -1.05 0.01 -2.03
CA ASP A 42 -1.34 1.30 -1.41
C ASP A 42 -1.90 1.11 0.00
N ALA A 43 -2.73 0.09 0.19
CA ALA A 43 -3.27 -0.20 1.52
C ALA A 43 -2.14 -0.56 2.49
N ALA A 44 -1.18 -1.38 2.05
CA ALA A 44 -0.06 -1.75 2.90
C ALA A 44 0.82 -0.54 3.20
N PHE A 45 1.05 0.30 2.20
CA PHE A 45 1.82 1.53 2.34
C PHE A 45 1.16 2.46 3.38
N ALA A 46 -0.16 2.65 3.28
CA ALA A 46 -0.88 3.52 4.20
C ALA A 46 -0.80 3.00 5.64
N LEU A 47 -0.98 1.71 5.82
CA LEU A 47 -0.93 1.13 7.16
C LEU A 47 0.47 1.23 7.75
N ALA A 48 1.49 0.92 6.97
CA ALA A 48 2.86 0.98 7.48
C ALA A 48 3.27 2.40 7.82
N SER A 49 2.94 3.35 6.95
CA SER A 49 3.37 4.73 7.16
C SER A 49 2.66 5.41 8.32
N ASN A 50 1.44 4.96 8.65
CA ASN A 50 0.72 5.53 9.78
C ASN A 50 0.87 4.71 11.06
N SER A 51 1.69 3.67 11.05
CA SER A 51 1.79 2.76 12.19
C SER A 51 2.58 3.33 13.37
N HIS A 52 3.26 4.45 13.19
CA HIS A 52 4.02 5.07 14.27
C HIS A 52 3.19 6.04 15.10
N GLY A 53 1.90 6.15 14.82
CA GLY A 53 1.05 7.07 15.58
C GLY A 53 1.14 8.51 15.11
N THR A 54 1.89 8.76 14.04
CA THR A 54 2.03 10.09 13.45
C THR A 54 1.34 10.06 12.10
N LEU A 55 0.51 11.04 11.83
CA LEU A 55 -0.19 11.08 10.54
C LEU A 55 0.83 11.22 9.42
N ALA A 56 0.69 10.41 8.40
CA ALA A 56 1.55 10.43 7.24
C ALA A 56 0.72 10.63 5.99
N VAL A 57 1.18 11.51 5.11
CA VAL A 57 0.48 11.87 3.88
C VAL A 57 1.39 11.55 2.71
N ALA A 58 0.85 10.83 1.73
CA ALA A 58 1.65 10.42 0.57
C ALA A 58 2.09 11.61 -0.25
N LEU A 59 3.36 11.64 -0.59
CA LEU A 59 3.92 12.65 -1.48
C LEU A 59 4.21 12.06 -2.85
N VAL A 60 4.73 10.84 -2.89
CA VAL A 60 5.13 10.20 -4.13
C VAL A 60 4.76 8.74 -4.03
N ALA A 61 4.30 8.17 -5.12
CA ALA A 61 4.06 6.74 -5.22
C ALA A 61 4.50 6.30 -6.61
N HIS A 62 5.21 5.18 -6.66
CA HIS A 62 5.71 4.62 -7.90
C HIS A 62 5.44 3.13 -7.89
N MET A 63 4.92 2.60 -8.98
CA MET A 63 4.57 1.18 -9.07
C MET A 63 5.17 0.59 -10.33
N GLU A 64 5.85 -0.54 -10.18
CA GLU A 64 6.36 -1.29 -11.31
C GLU A 64 5.66 -2.62 -11.35
N TYR A 65 4.99 -2.91 -12.47
CA TYR A 65 4.29 -4.17 -12.67
C TYR A 65 5.21 -5.13 -13.39
N LEU A 66 5.47 -6.27 -12.78
CA LEU A 66 6.46 -7.20 -13.28
C LEU A 66 5.87 -8.43 -13.95
N GLN A 67 4.78 -8.96 -13.41
CA GLN A 67 4.14 -10.14 -13.96
C GLN A 67 2.65 -10.10 -13.70
N ALA A 68 1.91 -10.85 -14.52
CA ALA A 68 0.48 -10.97 -14.36
C ALA A 68 0.17 -12.10 -13.38
N SER A 69 -1.03 -12.09 -12.85
CA SER A 69 -1.52 -13.15 -12.00
C SER A 69 -2.94 -13.50 -12.40
N GLN A 70 -3.42 -14.64 -11.98
CA GLN A 70 -4.69 -15.20 -12.43
C GLN A 70 -5.75 -15.18 -11.34
N ALA A 71 -7.01 -15.33 -11.75
CA ALA A 71 -8.10 -15.45 -10.80
C ALA A 71 -7.85 -16.61 -9.86
N GLY A 72 -8.27 -16.46 -8.62
CA GLY A 72 -8.07 -17.48 -7.60
C GLY A 72 -6.74 -17.42 -6.91
N ALA A 73 -5.80 -16.65 -7.43
CA ALA A 73 -4.50 -16.51 -6.78
C ALA A 73 -4.59 -15.63 -5.56
N GLU A 74 -3.89 -15.99 -4.52
CA GLU A 74 -3.80 -15.16 -3.34
C GLU A 74 -2.65 -14.19 -3.53
N VAL A 75 -2.90 -12.92 -3.27
CA VAL A 75 -1.92 -11.86 -3.44
C VAL A 75 -1.62 -11.26 -2.08
N GLU A 76 -0.35 -11.03 -1.82
CA GLU A 76 0.10 -10.44 -0.58
C GLU A 76 0.97 -9.23 -0.88
N ALA A 77 0.71 -8.11 -0.20
CA ALA A 77 1.57 -6.95 -0.26
C ALA A 77 2.24 -6.78 1.09
N LEU A 78 3.55 -6.73 1.10
CA LEU A 78 4.31 -6.54 2.32
C LEU A 78 5.05 -5.22 2.23
N ALA A 79 4.67 -4.28 3.08
CA ALA A 79 5.31 -2.98 3.16
C ALA A 79 6.40 -2.99 4.21
N THR A 80 7.57 -2.47 3.85
CA THR A 80 8.71 -2.39 4.73
C THR A 80 9.26 -0.98 4.71
N GLU A 81 9.53 -0.44 5.89
CA GLU A 81 10.08 0.88 5.99
C GLU A 81 11.52 0.88 5.55
N VAL A 82 11.85 1.72 4.59
CA VAL A 82 13.22 1.85 4.07
C VAL A 82 13.96 2.92 4.84
N HIS A 83 13.26 4.00 5.17
CA HIS A 83 13.87 5.14 5.86
C HIS A 83 12.79 5.85 6.66
N LEU A 84 13.09 6.13 7.91
CA LEU A 84 12.19 6.89 8.76
C LEU A 84 12.91 8.15 9.19
N GLY A 85 12.53 9.28 8.61
CA GLY A 85 13.04 10.57 9.00
C GLY A 85 12.03 11.31 9.85
N ARG A 86 12.38 12.50 10.31
CA ARG A 86 11.47 13.28 11.11
C ARG A 86 10.28 13.79 10.30
N ARG A 87 10.54 14.26 9.09
CA ARG A 87 9.49 14.81 8.24
C ARG A 87 9.07 13.92 7.11
N THR A 88 9.93 13.04 6.66
CA THR A 88 9.59 12.14 5.55
C THR A 88 9.97 10.72 5.91
N ALA A 89 9.32 9.78 5.25
CA ALA A 89 9.65 8.37 5.39
C ALA A 89 9.41 7.71 4.06
N VAL A 90 10.17 6.65 3.79
CA VAL A 90 10.12 5.93 2.52
C VAL A 90 9.81 4.48 2.79
N TYR A 91 8.92 3.92 1.97
CA TYR A 91 8.47 2.55 2.12
C TYR A 91 8.56 1.81 0.79
N ARG A 92 8.89 0.53 0.89
CA ARG A 92 8.90 -0.36 -0.25
C ARG A 92 7.85 -1.41 0.00
N VAL A 93 7.04 -1.69 -1.01
CA VAL A 93 6.01 -2.72 -0.90
C VAL A 93 6.25 -3.74 -2.00
N GLU A 94 6.37 -5.01 -1.62
CA GLU A 94 6.45 -6.10 -2.58
C GLU A 94 5.11 -6.76 -2.65
N VAL A 95 4.59 -6.93 -3.86
CA VAL A 95 3.33 -7.60 -4.10
C VAL A 95 3.63 -8.95 -4.71
N ARG A 96 3.25 -10.01 -4.01
CA ARG A 96 3.59 -11.37 -4.42
C ARG A 96 2.37 -12.27 -4.47
N SER A 97 2.49 -13.33 -5.26
CA SER A 97 1.55 -14.44 -5.22
C SER A 97 2.42 -15.67 -5.11
N GLY A 98 2.41 -16.30 -3.93
CA GLY A 98 3.35 -17.39 -3.66
C GLY A 98 4.78 -16.87 -3.76
N SER A 99 5.60 -17.50 -4.56
CA SER A 99 6.98 -17.08 -4.75
C SER A 99 7.14 -16.08 -5.88
N ALA A 100 6.07 -15.78 -6.62
CA ALA A 100 6.16 -14.88 -7.77
C ALA A 100 6.03 -13.44 -7.31
N LEU A 101 6.99 -12.61 -7.68
CA LEU A 101 6.95 -11.18 -7.40
C LEU A 101 6.18 -10.51 -8.53
N LEU A 102 5.00 -10.00 -8.22
CA LEU A 102 4.11 -9.42 -9.23
C LEU A 102 4.38 -7.95 -9.49
N ALA A 103 4.74 -7.23 -8.46
CA ALA A 103 4.94 -5.78 -8.58
C ALA A 103 5.75 -5.26 -7.41
N ILE A 104 6.36 -4.10 -7.62
CA ILE A 104 7.07 -3.39 -6.56
C ILE A 104 6.52 -1.97 -6.52
N PHE A 105 6.17 -1.53 -5.32
CA PHE A 105 5.66 -0.20 -5.08
C PHE A 105 6.65 0.50 -4.16
N THR A 106 6.94 1.76 -4.45
CA THR A 106 7.77 2.58 -3.57
C THR A 106 7.01 3.85 -3.30
N GLY A 107 6.93 4.23 -2.05
CA GLY A 107 6.21 5.44 -1.66
C GLY A 107 6.95 6.26 -0.65
N THR A 108 6.77 7.57 -0.74
CA THR A 108 7.33 8.51 0.22
C THR A 108 6.18 9.27 0.85
N VAL A 109 6.22 9.43 2.16
CA VAL A 109 5.21 10.19 2.88
C VAL A 109 5.84 11.40 3.55
N TYR A 110 5.01 12.40 3.78
CA TYR A 110 5.34 13.50 4.66
C TYR A 110 4.72 13.16 6.02
N ARG A 111 5.53 13.24 7.06
CA ARG A 111 5.09 12.92 8.41
C ARG A 111 4.69 14.21 9.10
N ARG A 112 3.43 14.27 9.52
CA ARG A 112 2.93 15.47 10.15
C ARG A 112 3.15 15.37 11.64
N THR A 113 4.01 16.24 12.16
CA THR A 113 4.22 16.26 13.60
C THR A 113 3.10 17.08 14.23
N GLY A 114 3.00 17.08 15.51
CA GLY A 114 1.96 17.82 16.20
C GLY A 114 2.03 19.31 15.94
N GLN A 115 3.17 19.83 15.51
CA GLN A 115 3.32 21.25 15.27
C GLN A 115 2.93 21.67 13.86
N ASP A 116 2.65 20.73 12.99
CA ASP A 116 2.41 21.01 11.59
C ASP A 116 0.94 21.05 11.22
N SER A 117 0.11 21.64 12.07
CA SER A 117 -1.31 21.65 11.80
C SER A 117 -1.66 22.41 10.51
N SER A 118 -0.81 23.32 10.10
CA SER A 118 -1.06 24.06 8.87
C SER A 118 -1.06 23.16 7.64
N LEU A 119 -0.53 21.96 7.75
CA LEU A 119 -0.49 21.05 6.63
C LEU A 119 -1.76 20.22 6.51
N VAL A 120 -2.66 20.36 7.45
CA VAL A 120 -3.92 19.63 7.39
C VAL A 120 -4.88 20.44 6.53
N PRO A 121 -5.38 19.86 5.43
CA PRO A 121 -6.34 20.57 4.59
C PRO A 121 -7.56 20.94 5.39
N PRO A 122 -8.06 22.15 5.25
CA PRO A 122 -9.20 22.60 6.03
C PRO A 122 -10.46 21.81 5.81
N THR A 123 -10.61 21.20 4.68
CA THR A 123 -11.83 20.47 4.41
C THR A 123 -11.78 19.03 4.76
N ARG A 124 -10.73 18.64 5.35
CA ARG A 124 -10.61 17.33 5.58
C ARG A 124 -11.58 16.77 6.39
N ARG A 125 -12.14 17.38 7.21
CA ARG A 125 -13.04 16.86 8.03
C ARG A 125 -14.08 16.18 7.39
N ALA A 126 -14.46 16.58 6.34
CA ALA A 126 -15.59 15.99 5.71
C ALA A 126 -15.33 14.56 5.39
N GLY A 127 -14.23 14.23 5.38
CA GLY A 127 -13.87 12.93 4.94
C GLY A 127 -14.44 11.85 5.45
#